data_79d6a35f8396e1badb9e704c3f853890
#
_entry.id   79d6a35f8396e1badb9e704c3f853890
#
_cell.length_a   1.000
_cell.length_b   1.000
_cell.length_c   1.000
_cell.angle_alpha   90.00
_cell.angle_beta   90.00
_cell.angle_gamma   90.00
#
_symmetry.space_group_name_H-M   'P 1'
#
loop_
_entity.id
_entity.type
_entity.pdbx_description
1 polymer ?
#
loop_
_entity_poly.entity_id
_entity_poly.type
_entity_poly.pdbx_seq_one_letter_code
_entity_poly.pdbx_strand_id
1 'polypeptide(L)'
;VAGSPLSGGSDPWHTSPSPPRASWTEHFKIDTGPVSYADSISPEFYELERDAIFRRTWLNVGRVEQLPRKGSYFTKELDAARASVVVVRGTDGEVRAFHNVCRHRGNKLVWDDYPREETKGTCRAFTCKYHAWRYDLEGKLTFVQQESEFFGIDTSKYGLMQVQTEVWEGFIFVNLDPENTTPLKTYLGKFAQGIDGYPFHKLTQVHKYRAEIGSNWKLFIDAFAEFYHAPILHAGQYESGEAAKIKKYGYEALSYDIDGPHSMVSSWGGIAPPKEKAMVKPIERVLRSGLFGPWDAPDIGMTTEELPPAINPTRNEVWGMDSFVFFPNFMLLIWRPNWVLTYHYWPTSYNTHIFEGTCYFVPPENGFQRLQQELAAVTFKEYGLQDGNTLEATQTMLESRTVDQFPLCDQEVLLRHLHNTTQSYVREYQQRNAPAPTS
;
A
#
# COMPACT_ATOMS: atom_id res chain seq x y z
N VAL A 1 -17.36 -22.12 21.23
CA VAL A 1 -17.48 -20.88 20.49
C VAL A 1 -18.90 -20.43 20.60
N ALA A 2 -19.19 -19.48 21.45
CA ALA A 2 -20.51 -18.90 21.56
C ALA A 2 -20.76 -18.09 20.28
N GLY A 3 -21.76 -18.46 19.51
CA GLY A 3 -22.29 -17.63 18.45
C GLY A 3 -22.54 -16.22 18.98
N SER A 4 -22.33 -15.22 18.14
CA SER A 4 -22.56 -13.83 18.48
C SER A 4 -23.92 -13.72 19.20
N PRO A 5 -24.00 -13.17 20.39
CA PRO A 5 -25.25 -13.06 21.14
C PRO A 5 -26.27 -12.12 20.51
N LEU A 6 -26.00 -11.59 19.33
CA LEU A 6 -26.83 -10.61 18.65
C LEU A 6 -27.44 -11.11 17.34
N SER A 7 -27.37 -12.41 17.06
CA SER A 7 -27.98 -13.02 15.87
C SER A 7 -29.51 -12.99 15.85
N GLY A 8 -30.16 -12.01 16.41
CA GLY A 8 -31.62 -11.89 16.46
C GLY A 8 -32.16 -10.50 16.78
N GLY A 9 -31.30 -9.50 16.86
CA GLY A 9 -31.71 -8.12 17.13
C GLY A 9 -31.77 -7.28 15.85
N SER A 10 -32.61 -6.30 15.82
CA SER A 10 -32.69 -5.21 14.81
C SER A 10 -31.48 -4.27 14.86
N ASP A 11 -30.32 -4.74 15.38
CA ASP A 11 -29.11 -3.95 15.50
C ASP A 11 -28.31 -4.04 14.18
N PRO A 12 -28.20 -2.96 13.41
CA PRO A 12 -27.51 -2.96 12.10
C PRO A 12 -26.03 -3.34 12.18
N TRP A 13 -25.46 -3.42 13.38
CA TRP A 13 -24.06 -3.74 13.64
C TRP A 13 -23.71 -5.24 13.50
N HIS A 14 -24.70 -6.10 13.29
CA HIS A 14 -24.51 -7.55 13.29
C HIS A 14 -24.98 -8.27 12.02
N THR A 15 -24.99 -7.57 10.91
CA THR A 15 -25.36 -8.15 9.62
C THR A 15 -24.14 -8.58 8.80
N SER A 16 -23.08 -9.01 9.45
CA SER A 16 -21.96 -9.63 8.71
C SER A 16 -22.43 -10.88 8.01
N PRO A 17 -22.23 -11.03 6.70
CA PRO A 17 -22.49 -12.30 6.06
C PRO A 17 -21.59 -13.35 6.69
N SER A 18 -22.17 -14.44 7.14
CA SER A 18 -21.38 -15.59 7.52
C SER A 18 -20.58 -16.09 6.31
N PRO A 19 -19.37 -16.58 6.49
CA PRO A 19 -18.63 -17.21 5.42
C PRO A 19 -19.46 -18.37 4.86
N PRO A 20 -19.27 -18.77 3.58
CA PRO A 20 -19.97 -19.91 2.99
C PRO A 20 -19.76 -21.21 3.78
N ARG A 21 -18.74 -21.26 4.61
CA ARG A 21 -18.47 -22.28 5.65
C ARG A 21 -18.45 -21.60 7.00
N ALA A 22 -18.41 -22.38 8.08
CA ALA A 22 -18.38 -21.86 9.44
C ALA A 22 -17.11 -21.04 9.78
N SER A 23 -16.09 -21.08 8.95
CA SER A 23 -14.82 -20.36 9.14
C SER A 23 -14.30 -19.82 7.79
N TRP A 24 -13.78 -18.59 7.80
CA TRP A 24 -13.08 -17.98 6.66
C TRP A 24 -11.78 -18.72 6.34
N THR A 25 -11.01 -19.11 7.36
CA THR A 25 -9.75 -19.83 7.20
C THR A 25 -9.99 -21.18 6.52
N GLU A 26 -11.03 -21.93 6.93
CA GLU A 26 -11.43 -23.17 6.28
C GLU A 26 -11.98 -22.95 4.87
N HIS A 27 -12.75 -21.88 4.67
CA HIS A 27 -13.29 -21.51 3.34
C HIS A 27 -12.15 -21.33 2.32
N PHE A 28 -11.08 -20.61 2.69
CA PHE A 28 -9.92 -20.40 1.83
C PHE A 28 -8.93 -21.58 1.85
N LYS A 29 -9.21 -22.66 2.58
CA LYS A 29 -8.36 -23.85 2.70
C LYS A 29 -6.96 -23.54 3.26
N ILE A 30 -6.90 -22.59 4.16
CA ILE A 30 -5.67 -22.22 4.87
C ILE A 30 -5.60 -23.02 6.16
N ASP A 31 -4.39 -23.40 6.57
CA ASP A 31 -4.16 -24.14 7.82
C ASP A 31 -4.60 -23.29 9.03
N THR A 32 -5.33 -23.93 9.95
CA THR A 32 -5.84 -23.31 11.18
C THR A 32 -4.89 -23.45 12.37
N GLY A 33 -3.79 -24.17 12.20
CA GLY A 33 -2.76 -24.36 13.24
C GLY A 33 -2.07 -23.06 13.66
N PRO A 34 -1.24 -23.10 14.71
CA PRO A 34 -0.43 -21.96 15.12
C PRO A 34 0.52 -21.49 14.01
N VAL A 35 0.81 -20.21 13.96
CA VAL A 35 1.70 -19.58 12.96
C VAL A 35 3.04 -19.23 13.62
N SER A 36 4.13 -19.43 12.88
CA SER A 36 5.45 -18.99 13.28
C SER A 36 5.79 -17.66 12.61
N TYR A 37 6.37 -16.73 13.36
CA TYR A 37 6.91 -15.47 12.87
C TYR A 37 8.44 -15.51 12.69
N ALA A 38 9.03 -16.69 12.55
CA ALA A 38 10.47 -16.87 12.35
C ALA A 38 10.98 -16.13 11.11
N ASP A 39 10.17 -16.02 10.07
CA ASP A 39 10.45 -15.27 8.85
C ASP A 39 10.50 -13.74 9.07
N SER A 40 9.91 -13.24 10.15
CA SER A 40 9.87 -11.81 10.48
C SER A 40 11.03 -11.36 11.40
N ILE A 41 11.83 -12.32 11.87
CA ILE A 41 12.99 -12.08 12.74
C ILE A 41 14.31 -12.64 12.18
N SER A 42 14.33 -13.08 10.92
CA SER A 42 15.52 -13.62 10.25
C SER A 42 16.10 -12.64 9.24
N PRO A 43 17.33 -12.16 9.46
CA PRO A 43 18.06 -11.39 8.47
C PRO A 43 18.26 -12.16 7.15
N GLU A 44 18.52 -13.49 7.24
CA GLU A 44 18.74 -14.34 6.08
C GLU A 44 17.46 -14.48 5.24
N PHE A 45 16.32 -14.62 5.90
CA PHE A 45 15.03 -14.67 5.20
C PHE A 45 14.72 -13.35 4.50
N TYR A 46 15.04 -12.22 5.13
CA TYR A 46 14.88 -10.90 4.53
C TYR A 46 15.73 -10.73 3.25
N GLU A 47 16.96 -11.23 3.21
CA GLU A 47 17.76 -11.22 1.98
C GLU A 47 17.09 -12.05 0.87
N LEU A 48 16.45 -13.17 1.21
CA LEU A 48 15.68 -13.96 0.26
C LEU A 48 14.40 -13.21 -0.19
N GLU A 49 13.68 -12.54 0.70
CA GLU A 49 12.54 -11.68 0.34
C GLU A 49 12.95 -10.59 -0.67
N ARG A 50 14.11 -9.97 -0.48
CA ARG A 50 14.64 -8.97 -1.40
C ARG A 50 14.72 -9.50 -2.82
N ASP A 51 15.34 -10.66 -2.98
CA ASP A 51 15.60 -11.24 -4.31
C ASP A 51 14.36 -11.93 -4.89
N ALA A 52 13.57 -12.60 -4.06
CA ALA A 52 12.40 -13.35 -4.49
C ALA A 52 11.17 -12.48 -4.74
N ILE A 53 11.02 -11.41 -3.98
CA ILE A 53 9.80 -10.59 -3.94
C ILE A 53 10.08 -9.18 -4.49
N PHE A 54 10.83 -8.35 -3.76
CA PHE A 54 10.96 -6.91 -4.08
C PHE A 54 11.67 -6.62 -5.40
N ARG A 55 12.46 -7.54 -5.90
CA ARG A 55 13.11 -7.42 -7.22
C ARG A 55 12.31 -8.05 -8.35
N ARG A 56 11.24 -8.81 -8.07
CA ARG A 56 10.53 -9.64 -9.06
C ARG A 56 9.04 -9.40 -9.15
N THR A 57 8.48 -8.57 -8.27
CA THR A 57 7.06 -8.25 -8.28
C THR A 57 6.82 -6.80 -8.73
N TRP A 58 5.58 -6.47 -9.04
CA TRP A 58 5.17 -5.12 -9.35
C TRP A 58 5.05 -4.29 -8.06
N LEU A 59 5.77 -3.17 -8.00
CA LEU A 59 5.83 -2.27 -6.86
C LEU A 59 5.16 -0.94 -7.22
N ASN A 60 4.17 -0.48 -6.47
CA ASN A 60 3.62 0.84 -6.65
C ASN A 60 4.61 1.89 -6.16
N VAL A 61 4.96 2.86 -7.01
CA VAL A 61 5.97 3.89 -6.71
C VAL A 61 5.41 5.31 -6.67
N GLY A 62 4.16 5.49 -7.06
CA GLY A 62 3.51 6.81 -7.05
C GLY A 62 2.28 6.88 -7.93
N ARG A 63 1.88 8.11 -8.25
CA ARG A 63 0.71 8.39 -9.09
C ARG A 63 1.05 9.37 -10.23
N VAL A 64 0.26 9.28 -11.31
CA VAL A 64 0.45 10.10 -12.52
C VAL A 64 0.30 11.60 -12.27
N GLU A 65 -0.43 12.00 -11.23
CA GLU A 65 -0.58 13.40 -10.83
C GLU A 65 0.74 14.02 -10.32
N GLN A 66 1.71 13.21 -9.94
CA GLN A 66 3.07 13.66 -9.61
C GLN A 66 3.87 14.06 -10.87
N LEU A 67 3.38 13.69 -12.05
CA LEU A 67 3.96 13.93 -13.36
C LEU A 67 3.00 14.75 -14.24
N PRO A 68 2.63 15.98 -13.86
CA PRO A 68 1.53 16.73 -14.49
C PRO A 68 1.79 17.15 -15.94
N ARG A 69 3.04 17.19 -16.38
CA ARG A 69 3.43 17.63 -17.74
C ARG A 69 4.63 16.87 -18.25
N LYS A 70 4.86 16.94 -19.57
CA LYS A 70 6.08 16.39 -20.21
C LYS A 70 7.34 16.91 -19.54
N GLY A 71 8.27 16.01 -19.26
CA GLY A 71 9.49 16.31 -18.52
C GLY A 71 9.35 16.32 -17.00
N SER A 72 8.14 16.21 -16.44
CA SER A 72 7.97 16.02 -14.99
C SER A 72 8.57 14.69 -14.59
N TYR A 73 9.29 14.67 -13.46
CA TYR A 73 9.93 13.49 -12.93
C TYR A 73 9.93 13.48 -11.39
N PHE A 74 10.09 12.29 -10.84
CA PHE A 74 10.45 12.07 -9.44
C PHE A 74 11.35 10.84 -9.32
N THR A 75 12.09 10.74 -8.22
CA THR A 75 12.85 9.53 -7.87
C THR A 75 12.17 8.75 -6.75
N LYS A 76 12.37 7.44 -6.74
CA LYS A 76 11.95 6.58 -5.64
C LYS A 76 13.11 5.66 -5.25
N GLU A 77 13.47 5.70 -3.97
CA GLU A 77 14.37 4.73 -3.38
C GLU A 77 13.59 3.45 -3.07
N LEU A 78 14.12 2.33 -3.46
CA LEU A 78 13.58 1.00 -3.25
C LEU A 78 14.58 0.21 -2.40
N ASP A 79 14.67 0.58 -1.11
CA ASP A 79 15.67 0.05 -0.18
C ASP A 79 15.59 -1.48 -0.08
N ALA A 80 14.38 -2.02 -0.05
CA ALA A 80 14.13 -3.45 -0.07
C ALA A 80 14.80 -4.17 -1.25
N ALA A 81 14.87 -3.52 -2.42
CA ALA A 81 15.50 -4.06 -3.62
C ALA A 81 16.95 -3.57 -3.83
N ARG A 82 17.48 -2.73 -2.93
CA ARG A 82 18.76 -2.00 -3.11
C ARG A 82 18.81 -1.30 -4.46
N ALA A 83 17.75 -0.63 -4.84
CA ALA A 83 17.60 0.06 -6.11
C ALA A 83 17.07 1.47 -5.93
N SER A 84 17.34 2.32 -6.89
CA SER A 84 16.74 3.63 -7.03
C SER A 84 16.23 3.77 -8.45
N VAL A 85 15.02 4.33 -8.61
CA VAL A 85 14.43 4.58 -9.92
C VAL A 85 14.13 6.05 -10.11
N VAL A 86 14.22 6.52 -11.36
CA VAL A 86 13.69 7.80 -11.78
C VAL A 86 12.49 7.55 -12.68
N VAL A 87 11.35 8.13 -12.31
CA VAL A 87 10.09 8.03 -13.04
C VAL A 87 9.84 9.34 -13.75
N VAL A 88 9.53 9.32 -15.04
CA VAL A 88 9.43 10.51 -15.87
C VAL A 88 8.28 10.40 -16.86
N ARG A 89 7.64 11.53 -17.14
CA ARG A 89 6.74 11.65 -18.29
C ARG A 89 7.54 12.13 -19.50
N GLY A 90 7.68 11.26 -20.49
CA GLY A 90 8.42 11.51 -21.74
C GLY A 90 7.84 12.63 -22.60
N THR A 91 8.54 12.94 -23.68
CA THR A 91 8.10 13.97 -24.66
C THR A 91 6.85 13.54 -25.42
N ASP A 92 6.64 12.25 -25.58
CA ASP A 92 5.44 11.63 -26.14
C ASP A 92 4.24 11.61 -25.18
N GLY A 93 4.48 11.86 -23.88
CA GLY A 93 3.45 11.86 -22.85
C GLY A 93 3.38 10.54 -22.04
N GLU A 94 4.10 9.51 -22.46
CA GLU A 94 4.16 8.22 -21.77
C GLU A 94 4.95 8.30 -20.47
N VAL A 95 4.54 7.51 -19.49
CA VAL A 95 5.25 7.36 -18.21
C VAL A 95 6.25 6.21 -18.33
N ARG A 96 7.50 6.49 -17.96
CA ARG A 96 8.61 5.52 -17.96
C ARG A 96 9.36 5.59 -16.66
N ALA A 97 9.99 4.49 -16.31
CA ALA A 97 10.98 4.46 -15.23
C ALA A 97 12.31 3.91 -15.74
N PHE A 98 13.38 4.43 -15.18
CA PHE A 98 14.74 3.97 -15.41
C PHE A 98 15.44 3.73 -14.08
N HIS A 99 16.40 2.81 -14.06
CA HIS A 99 17.34 2.75 -12.95
C HIS A 99 18.05 4.09 -12.82
N ASN A 100 18.07 4.65 -11.64
CA ASN A 100 18.68 5.96 -11.36
C ASN A 100 20.21 5.89 -11.30
N VAL A 101 20.81 5.41 -12.40
CA VAL A 101 22.24 5.15 -12.50
C VAL A 101 22.80 5.60 -13.85
N CYS A 102 23.89 6.35 -13.83
CA CYS A 102 24.62 6.75 -15.03
C CYS A 102 25.43 5.59 -15.60
N ARG A 103 25.31 5.36 -16.90
CA ARG A 103 25.95 4.24 -17.62
C ARG A 103 27.47 4.38 -17.79
N HIS A 104 28.05 5.54 -17.43
CA HIS A 104 29.48 5.73 -17.49
C HIS A 104 30.23 4.99 -16.36
N ARG A 105 30.01 5.38 -15.11
CA ARG A 105 30.72 4.86 -13.94
C ARG A 105 29.80 4.62 -12.73
N GLY A 106 28.51 4.35 -12.97
CA GLY A 106 27.58 3.94 -11.94
C GLY A 106 27.16 5.03 -10.96
N ASN A 107 27.49 6.31 -11.23
CA ASN A 107 27.03 7.37 -10.35
C ASN A 107 25.50 7.48 -10.36
N LYS A 108 24.88 7.78 -9.23
CA LYS A 108 23.45 8.10 -9.19
C LYS A 108 23.18 9.25 -10.17
N LEU A 109 22.12 9.17 -10.95
CA LEU A 109 21.84 10.16 -11.98
C LEU A 109 21.15 11.40 -11.41
N VAL A 110 20.16 11.17 -10.55
CA VAL A 110 19.35 12.21 -9.90
C VAL A 110 19.36 12.00 -8.39
N TRP A 111 19.78 13.01 -7.65
CA TRP A 111 19.76 13.05 -6.18
C TRP A 111 19.72 14.48 -5.68
N ASP A 112 19.27 14.67 -4.43
CA ASP A 112 19.34 15.97 -3.78
C ASP A 112 20.79 16.38 -3.50
N ASP A 113 21.11 17.62 -3.85
CA ASP A 113 22.43 18.22 -3.68
C ASP A 113 22.22 19.51 -2.86
N TYR A 114 22.33 19.35 -1.53
CA TYR A 114 22.02 20.43 -0.60
C TYR A 114 22.70 21.77 -1.01
N PRO A 115 21.97 22.88 -1.03
CA PRO A 115 20.58 23.08 -0.55
C PRO A 115 19.49 22.83 -1.61
N ARG A 116 19.78 22.17 -2.73
CA ARG A 116 18.85 21.94 -3.83
C ARG A 116 18.10 20.64 -3.64
N GLU A 117 16.78 20.69 -3.74
CA GLU A 117 15.93 19.51 -3.88
C GLU A 117 15.80 19.19 -5.37
N GLU A 118 16.34 18.08 -5.82
CA GLU A 118 16.39 17.68 -7.23
C GLU A 118 15.76 16.30 -7.48
N THR A 119 15.28 15.63 -6.44
CA THR A 119 14.64 14.31 -6.57
C THR A 119 13.24 14.35 -7.18
N LYS A 120 12.71 15.53 -7.44
CA LYS A 120 11.46 15.78 -8.18
C LYS A 120 11.55 17.11 -8.94
N GLY A 121 10.85 17.19 -10.04
CA GLY A 121 10.84 18.45 -10.80
C GLY A 121 10.40 18.28 -12.26
N THR A 122 10.92 19.16 -13.09
CA THR A 122 10.71 19.11 -14.55
C THR A 122 12.04 19.40 -15.24
N CYS A 123 12.41 18.56 -16.18
CA CYS A 123 13.63 18.74 -16.98
C CYS A 123 13.38 18.44 -18.47
N ARG A 124 14.35 18.76 -19.30
CA ARG A 124 14.37 18.41 -20.73
C ARG A 124 15.27 17.22 -21.01
N ALA A 125 16.18 16.93 -20.09
CA ALA A 125 17.14 15.84 -20.15
C ALA A 125 17.73 15.62 -18.76
N PHE A 126 18.20 14.43 -18.49
CA PHE A 126 18.97 14.11 -17.29
C PHE A 126 20.45 14.23 -17.57
N THR A 127 21.17 15.03 -16.81
CA THR A 127 22.62 15.21 -16.96
C THR A 127 23.31 14.72 -15.68
N CYS A 128 24.18 13.74 -15.84
CA CYS A 128 24.97 13.23 -14.73
C CYS A 128 25.92 14.31 -14.21
N LYS A 129 25.86 14.59 -12.91
CA LYS A 129 26.66 15.64 -12.26
C LYS A 129 28.16 15.30 -12.21
N TYR A 130 28.54 14.03 -12.48
CA TYR A 130 29.94 13.61 -12.39
C TYR A 130 30.74 13.95 -13.65
N HIS A 131 30.27 13.54 -14.85
CA HIS A 131 31.00 13.77 -16.12
C HIS A 131 30.08 14.27 -17.23
N ALA A 132 28.95 14.88 -16.89
CA ALA A 132 28.01 15.52 -17.80
C ALA A 132 27.42 14.61 -18.91
N TRP A 133 27.49 13.27 -18.78
CA TRP A 133 26.75 12.40 -19.68
C TRP A 133 25.26 12.74 -19.61
N ARG A 134 24.66 12.94 -20.79
CA ARG A 134 23.28 13.43 -20.86
C ARG A 134 22.38 12.43 -21.54
N TYR A 135 21.20 12.24 -20.94
CA TYR A 135 20.16 11.34 -21.43
C TYR A 135 18.88 12.13 -21.69
N ASP A 136 18.20 11.83 -22.80
CA ASP A 136 16.88 12.37 -23.02
C ASP A 136 15.82 11.74 -22.10
N LEU A 137 14.55 12.18 -22.24
CA LEU A 137 13.46 11.68 -21.40
C LEU A 137 13.00 10.26 -21.79
N GLU A 138 13.42 9.77 -22.92
CA GLU A 138 13.24 8.41 -23.42
C GLU A 138 14.40 7.48 -23.05
N GLY A 139 15.41 8.03 -22.33
CA GLY A 139 16.55 7.28 -21.80
C GLY A 139 17.74 7.13 -22.75
N LYS A 140 17.72 7.73 -23.97
CA LYS A 140 18.83 7.66 -24.91
C LYS A 140 19.99 8.53 -24.46
N LEU A 141 21.22 8.04 -24.60
CA LEU A 141 22.42 8.82 -24.40
C LEU A 141 22.58 9.82 -25.56
N THR A 142 22.55 11.12 -25.25
CA THR A 142 22.55 12.20 -26.24
C THR A 142 23.81 13.06 -26.23
N PHE A 143 24.62 12.94 -25.19
CA PHE A 143 25.88 13.67 -25.09
C PHE A 143 26.88 12.92 -24.20
N VAL A 144 28.11 12.83 -24.69
CA VAL A 144 29.27 12.32 -23.98
C VAL A 144 30.33 13.40 -24.02
N GLN A 145 30.82 13.83 -22.85
CA GLN A 145 31.94 14.78 -22.80
C GLN A 145 33.21 14.10 -23.31
N GLN A 146 33.96 14.79 -24.17
CA GLN A 146 35.21 14.26 -24.79
C GLN A 146 34.99 12.86 -25.42
N GLU A 147 33.93 12.70 -26.20
CA GLU A 147 33.54 11.42 -26.81
C GLU A 147 34.71 10.77 -27.61
N SER A 148 35.56 11.60 -28.24
CA SER A 148 36.73 11.15 -28.99
C SER A 148 37.77 10.41 -28.15
N GLU A 149 37.78 10.59 -26.83
CA GLU A 149 38.71 9.86 -25.93
C GLU A 149 38.23 8.43 -25.62
N PHE A 150 36.99 8.12 -25.99
CA PHE A 150 36.46 6.77 -25.83
C PHE A 150 36.76 5.93 -27.08
N PHE A 151 37.19 4.69 -26.89
CA PHE A 151 37.65 3.76 -27.93
C PHE A 151 36.52 3.31 -28.87
N GLY A 152 35.95 4.23 -29.65
CA GLY A 152 34.83 3.96 -30.58
C GLY A 152 33.51 3.62 -29.87
N ILE A 153 33.12 4.42 -28.90
CA ILE A 153 31.89 4.23 -28.16
C ILE A 153 30.66 4.28 -29.09
N ASP A 154 29.86 3.23 -29.03
CA ASP A 154 28.53 3.21 -29.64
C ASP A 154 27.50 3.73 -28.63
N THR A 155 27.18 5.01 -28.69
CA THR A 155 26.27 5.68 -27.75
C THR A 155 24.89 5.05 -27.69
N SER A 156 24.46 4.35 -28.75
CA SER A 156 23.17 3.66 -28.78
C SER A 156 23.07 2.51 -27.74
N LYS A 157 24.20 1.98 -27.31
CA LYS A 157 24.27 0.88 -26.31
C LYS A 157 24.31 1.37 -24.86
N TYR A 158 24.45 2.67 -24.65
CA TYR A 158 24.66 3.25 -23.32
C TYR A 158 23.51 4.14 -22.85
N GLY A 159 22.30 3.91 -23.37
CA GLY A 159 21.08 4.49 -22.84
C GLY A 159 20.82 4.06 -21.38
N LEU A 160 19.93 4.77 -20.68
CA LEU A 160 19.50 4.39 -19.33
C LEU A 160 18.88 2.99 -19.33
N MET A 161 19.11 2.24 -18.27
CA MET A 161 18.49 0.94 -18.08
C MET A 161 17.01 1.15 -17.73
N GLN A 162 16.15 0.75 -18.65
CA GLN A 162 14.70 0.87 -18.46
C GLN A 162 14.22 -0.13 -17.43
N VAL A 163 13.27 0.29 -16.60
CA VAL A 163 12.52 -0.53 -15.67
C VAL A 163 11.12 -0.74 -16.25
N GLN A 164 10.60 -1.96 -16.19
CA GLN A 164 9.23 -2.22 -16.62
C GLN A 164 8.28 -1.31 -15.84
N THR A 165 7.42 -0.59 -16.57
CA THR A 165 6.56 0.45 -15.99
C THR A 165 5.20 0.36 -16.61
N GLU A 166 4.16 0.21 -15.78
CA GLU A 166 2.77 0.24 -16.20
C GLU A 166 1.95 1.13 -15.25
N VAL A 167 0.83 1.62 -15.75
CA VAL A 167 -0.09 2.47 -15.00
C VAL A 167 -1.46 1.80 -14.93
N TRP A 168 -1.99 1.66 -13.72
CA TRP A 168 -3.35 1.22 -13.46
C TRP A 168 -4.09 2.27 -12.65
N GLU A 169 -5.21 2.79 -13.15
CA GLU A 169 -6.07 3.80 -12.49
C GLU A 169 -5.28 5.00 -11.91
N GLY A 170 -4.24 5.42 -12.63
CA GLY A 170 -3.35 6.51 -12.22
C GLY A 170 -2.24 6.11 -11.24
N PHE A 171 -2.23 4.89 -10.73
CA PHE A 171 -1.14 4.35 -9.93
C PHE A 171 -0.02 3.84 -10.85
N ILE A 172 1.21 4.28 -10.57
CA ILE A 172 2.40 3.92 -11.36
C ILE A 172 3.07 2.74 -10.66
N PHE A 173 3.25 1.66 -11.40
CA PHE A 173 3.95 0.47 -10.92
C PHE A 173 5.22 0.23 -11.72
N VAL A 174 6.22 -0.32 -11.04
CA VAL A 174 7.47 -0.75 -11.65
C VAL A 174 7.77 -2.20 -11.30
N ASN A 175 8.44 -2.92 -12.21
CA ASN A 175 9.00 -4.24 -11.95
C ASN A 175 10.48 -4.22 -12.35
N LEU A 176 11.34 -4.58 -11.40
CA LEU A 176 12.79 -4.56 -11.60
C LEU A 176 13.34 -5.80 -12.32
N ASP A 177 12.53 -6.86 -12.47
CA ASP A 177 12.90 -8.06 -13.20
C ASP A 177 12.77 -7.82 -14.72
N PRO A 178 13.87 -7.75 -15.47
CA PRO A 178 13.80 -7.56 -16.91
C PRO A 178 13.16 -8.75 -17.63
N GLU A 179 13.12 -9.92 -16.99
CA GLU A 179 12.56 -11.15 -17.55
C GLU A 179 11.07 -11.33 -17.20
N ASN A 180 10.47 -10.43 -16.43
CA ASN A 180 9.06 -10.51 -16.12
C ASN A 180 8.21 -10.40 -17.40
N THR A 181 7.31 -11.37 -17.59
CA THR A 181 6.37 -11.42 -18.72
C THR A 181 4.93 -11.22 -18.30
N THR A 182 4.66 -11.06 -17.01
CA THR A 182 3.32 -10.89 -16.48
C THR A 182 2.94 -9.41 -16.48
N PRO A 183 1.95 -8.99 -17.31
CA PRO A 183 1.46 -7.61 -17.30
C PRO A 183 0.90 -7.22 -15.93
N LEU A 184 0.98 -5.95 -15.58
CA LEU A 184 0.50 -5.43 -14.30
C LEU A 184 -0.95 -5.83 -14.00
N LYS A 185 -1.86 -5.61 -14.93
CA LYS A 185 -3.28 -5.91 -14.72
C LYS A 185 -3.55 -7.40 -14.47
N THR A 186 -2.77 -8.26 -15.11
CA THR A 186 -2.82 -9.72 -14.85
C THR A 186 -2.29 -10.03 -13.45
N TYR A 187 -1.20 -9.39 -13.04
CA TYR A 187 -0.63 -9.53 -11.70
C TYR A 187 -1.61 -9.10 -10.61
N LEU A 188 -2.23 -7.92 -10.76
CA LEU A 188 -3.19 -7.37 -9.79
C LEU A 188 -4.52 -8.14 -9.74
N GLY A 189 -4.80 -8.98 -10.74
CA GLY A 189 -5.88 -9.94 -10.73
C GLY A 189 -7.30 -9.35 -10.71
N LYS A 190 -8.23 -10.09 -10.10
CA LYS A 190 -9.66 -9.72 -10.06
C LYS A 190 -9.92 -8.42 -9.29
N PHE A 191 -9.10 -8.08 -8.30
CA PHE A 191 -9.30 -6.86 -7.52
C PHE A 191 -9.10 -5.63 -8.38
N ALA A 192 -8.04 -5.59 -9.20
CA ALA A 192 -7.84 -4.47 -10.13
C ALA A 192 -9.01 -4.34 -11.11
N GLN A 193 -9.46 -5.47 -11.69
CA GLN A 193 -10.61 -5.46 -12.58
C GLN A 193 -11.90 -5.02 -11.88
N GLY A 194 -12.06 -5.41 -10.62
CA GLY A 194 -13.22 -5.09 -9.82
C GLY A 194 -13.22 -3.66 -9.26
N ILE A 195 -12.13 -2.92 -9.37
CA ILE A 195 -11.99 -1.52 -8.96
C ILE A 195 -11.97 -0.58 -10.18
N ASP A 196 -11.75 -1.10 -11.39
CA ASP A 196 -11.71 -0.31 -12.61
C ASP A 196 -12.89 0.68 -12.69
N GLY A 197 -12.58 1.93 -13.04
CA GLY A 197 -13.57 2.98 -13.18
C GLY A 197 -13.91 3.74 -11.89
N TYR A 198 -13.33 3.39 -10.75
CA TYR A 198 -13.43 4.25 -9.57
C TYR A 198 -12.73 5.60 -9.86
N PRO A 199 -13.33 6.75 -9.55
CA PRO A 199 -12.86 8.04 -10.03
C PRO A 199 -11.65 8.60 -9.25
N PHE A 200 -10.57 7.83 -9.16
CA PHE A 200 -9.33 8.24 -8.48
C PHE A 200 -8.77 9.58 -8.97
N HIS A 201 -8.97 9.91 -10.25
CA HIS A 201 -8.51 11.15 -10.85
C HIS A 201 -9.15 12.42 -10.24
N LYS A 202 -10.28 12.28 -9.52
CA LYS A 202 -10.92 13.39 -8.79
C LYS A 202 -10.30 13.63 -7.41
N LEU A 203 -9.55 12.68 -6.89
CA LEU A 203 -8.98 12.70 -5.53
C LEU A 203 -7.60 13.39 -5.55
N THR A 204 -7.56 14.68 -5.81
CA THR A 204 -6.32 15.44 -6.03
C THR A 204 -5.84 16.24 -4.82
N GLN A 205 -6.65 16.33 -3.76
CA GLN A 205 -6.21 16.90 -2.48
C GLN A 205 -5.49 15.83 -1.69
N VAL A 206 -4.20 16.03 -1.41
CA VAL A 206 -3.30 15.00 -0.88
C VAL A 206 -2.69 15.43 0.44
N HIS A 207 -2.72 14.52 1.43
CA HIS A 207 -1.97 14.63 2.68
C HIS A 207 -1.07 13.41 2.83
N LYS A 208 0.21 13.62 3.10
CA LYS A 208 1.20 12.55 3.25
C LYS A 208 1.84 12.60 4.63
N TYR A 209 2.11 11.43 5.16
CA TYR A 209 2.94 11.25 6.34
C TYR A 209 3.87 10.05 6.14
N ARG A 210 4.98 10.07 6.83
CA ARG A 210 6.03 9.06 6.73
C ARG A 210 6.66 8.87 8.11
N ALA A 211 6.92 7.63 8.46
CA ALA A 211 7.61 7.25 9.69
C ALA A 211 8.59 6.11 9.41
N GLU A 212 9.65 6.06 10.16
CA GLU A 212 10.50 4.87 10.27
C GLU A 212 9.99 4.05 11.46
N ILE A 213 9.74 2.77 11.25
CA ILE A 213 9.14 1.87 12.23
C ILE A 213 10.11 0.73 12.51
N GLY A 214 10.38 0.49 13.79
CA GLY A 214 11.27 -0.56 14.29
C GLY A 214 10.61 -1.94 14.29
N SER A 215 9.99 -2.35 13.19
CA SER A 215 9.41 -3.67 13.03
C SER A 215 9.54 -4.21 11.61
N ASN A 216 9.40 -5.55 11.46
CA ASN A 216 9.30 -6.18 10.15
C ASN A 216 8.09 -5.64 9.37
N TRP A 217 8.24 -5.44 8.08
CA TRP A 217 7.21 -4.87 7.22
C TRP A 217 5.91 -5.69 7.19
N LYS A 218 5.98 -7.02 7.34
CA LYS A 218 4.81 -7.91 7.38
C LYS A 218 3.95 -7.65 8.61
N LEU A 219 4.57 -7.45 9.78
CA LEU A 219 3.85 -7.19 11.03
C LEU A 219 2.97 -5.93 10.94
N PHE A 220 3.40 -4.93 10.19
CA PHE A 220 2.60 -3.73 10.03
C PHE A 220 1.42 -3.95 9.06
N ILE A 221 1.60 -4.75 8.00
CA ILE A 221 0.50 -5.15 7.12
C ILE A 221 -0.51 -5.99 7.90
N ASP A 222 -0.04 -6.88 8.77
CA ASP A 222 -0.89 -7.71 9.62
C ASP A 222 -1.87 -6.85 10.42
N ALA A 223 -1.41 -5.75 11.03
CA ALA A 223 -2.27 -4.85 11.80
C ALA A 223 -3.39 -4.19 10.96
N PHE A 224 -3.25 -4.07 9.64
CA PHE A 224 -4.27 -3.48 8.76
C PHE A 224 -5.06 -4.51 7.93
N ALA A 225 -4.71 -5.78 8.04
CA ALA A 225 -5.39 -6.87 7.36
C ALA A 225 -6.46 -7.56 8.23
N GLU A 226 -6.66 -7.08 9.45
CA GLU A 226 -7.67 -7.52 10.41
C GLU A 226 -8.24 -6.36 11.22
N PHE A 227 -9.30 -6.59 11.97
CA PHE A 227 -9.92 -5.58 12.85
C PHE A 227 -10.04 -6.05 14.31
N TYR A 228 -9.44 -7.17 14.66
CA TYR A 228 -9.54 -7.77 15.98
C TYR A 228 -8.93 -6.87 17.08
N HIS A 229 -7.84 -6.14 16.77
CA HIS A 229 -7.19 -5.20 17.67
C HIS A 229 -7.96 -3.88 17.85
N ALA A 230 -8.71 -3.43 16.82
CA ALA A 230 -9.25 -2.08 16.74
C ALA A 230 -10.11 -1.65 17.95
N PRO A 231 -11.00 -2.49 18.54
CA PRO A 231 -11.80 -2.11 19.71
C PRO A 231 -10.99 -1.83 20.97
N ILE A 232 -9.77 -2.27 21.02
CA ILE A 232 -8.89 -2.13 22.19
C ILE A 232 -7.82 -1.08 21.93
N LEU A 233 -7.02 -1.23 20.88
CA LEU A 233 -5.91 -0.33 20.58
C LEU A 233 -6.41 1.09 20.24
N HIS A 234 -7.47 1.19 19.47
CA HIS A 234 -8.03 2.47 19.04
C HIS A 234 -9.22 2.94 19.87
N ALA A 235 -9.42 2.36 21.05
CA ALA A 235 -10.58 2.67 21.91
C ALA A 235 -10.71 4.17 22.25
N GLY A 236 -9.60 4.90 22.27
CA GLY A 236 -9.58 6.34 22.58
C GLY A 236 -10.21 7.23 21.48
N GLN A 237 -10.32 6.72 20.24
CA GLN A 237 -10.90 7.43 19.10
C GLN A 237 -12.42 7.22 18.98
N TYR A 238 -13.00 6.27 19.71
CA TYR A 238 -14.43 6.00 19.69
C TYR A 238 -15.16 6.81 20.76
N GLU A 239 -16.41 7.20 20.49
CA GLU A 239 -17.29 7.75 21.53
C GLU A 239 -17.54 6.69 22.63
N SER A 240 -17.60 7.11 23.87
CA SER A 240 -17.61 6.20 25.03
C SER A 240 -18.72 5.14 24.98
N GLY A 241 -19.92 5.49 24.48
CA GLY A 241 -21.04 4.56 24.35
C GLY A 241 -20.84 3.51 23.27
N GLU A 242 -20.17 3.84 22.21
CA GLU A 242 -19.89 2.97 21.07
C GLU A 242 -18.67 2.11 21.31
N ALA A 243 -17.62 2.67 21.93
CA ALA A 243 -16.46 1.89 22.39
C ALA A 243 -16.87 0.75 23.34
N ALA A 244 -17.82 1.03 24.26
CA ALA A 244 -18.34 0.01 25.16
C ALA A 244 -19.13 -1.10 24.42
N LYS A 245 -19.86 -0.74 23.36
CA LYS A 245 -20.62 -1.66 22.52
C LYS A 245 -19.69 -2.56 21.69
N ILE A 246 -18.72 -1.97 21.01
CA ILE A 246 -17.71 -2.69 20.23
C ILE A 246 -16.90 -3.62 21.14
N LYS A 247 -16.47 -3.13 22.31
CA LYS A 247 -15.69 -3.91 23.28
C LYS A 247 -16.47 -5.13 23.79
N LYS A 248 -17.79 -5.02 23.91
CA LYS A 248 -18.64 -6.13 24.37
C LYS A 248 -18.84 -7.21 23.29
N TYR A 249 -18.96 -6.82 22.03
CA TYR A 249 -19.39 -7.70 20.95
C TYR A 249 -18.30 -8.04 19.92
N GLY A 250 -17.16 -7.35 19.97
CA GLY A 250 -16.09 -7.46 18.97
C GLY A 250 -16.36 -6.61 17.73
N TYR A 251 -15.43 -6.69 16.80
CA TYR A 251 -15.49 -6.03 15.51
C TYR A 251 -15.31 -7.11 14.44
N GLU A 252 -16.32 -7.30 13.61
CA GLU A 252 -16.30 -8.35 12.58
C GLU A 252 -16.25 -7.72 11.19
N ALA A 253 -15.46 -8.32 10.29
CA ALA A 253 -15.46 -7.93 8.90
C ALA A 253 -16.77 -8.34 8.21
N LEU A 254 -17.18 -7.57 7.20
CA LEU A 254 -18.32 -7.91 6.34
C LEU A 254 -17.97 -9.06 5.39
N SER A 255 -16.75 -9.08 4.88
CA SER A 255 -16.25 -10.17 4.04
C SER A 255 -14.73 -10.13 3.90
N TYR A 256 -14.17 -11.27 3.56
CA TYR A 256 -12.77 -11.43 3.15
C TYR A 256 -12.74 -12.01 1.73
N ASP A 257 -11.69 -11.68 0.98
CA ASP A 257 -11.44 -12.31 -0.31
C ASP A 257 -9.93 -12.40 -0.60
N ILE A 258 -9.56 -13.38 -1.41
CA ILE A 258 -8.17 -13.68 -1.78
C ILE A 258 -8.11 -13.90 -3.29
N ASP A 259 -7.07 -13.37 -3.95
CA ASP A 259 -6.77 -13.58 -5.34
C ASP A 259 -5.25 -13.66 -5.58
N GLY A 260 -4.75 -14.87 -5.79
CA GLY A 260 -3.30 -15.10 -5.89
C GLY A 260 -2.58 -14.60 -4.64
N PRO A 261 -1.60 -13.70 -4.78
CA PRO A 261 -0.87 -13.14 -3.65
C PRO A 261 -1.61 -11.99 -2.94
N HIS A 262 -2.71 -11.51 -3.50
CA HIS A 262 -3.45 -10.35 -3.04
C HIS A 262 -4.62 -10.74 -2.16
N SER A 263 -5.05 -9.81 -1.32
CA SER A 263 -6.18 -10.03 -0.42
C SER A 263 -6.99 -8.76 -0.20
N MET A 264 -8.21 -8.93 0.28
CA MET A 264 -9.05 -7.80 0.68
C MET A 264 -9.89 -8.16 1.89
N VAL A 265 -10.19 -7.16 2.70
CA VAL A 265 -11.20 -7.20 3.74
C VAL A 265 -12.16 -6.03 3.57
N SER A 266 -13.46 -6.34 3.63
CA SER A 266 -14.54 -5.35 3.66
C SER A 266 -15.01 -5.18 5.09
N SER A 267 -15.13 -3.95 5.56
CA SER A 267 -15.53 -3.65 6.92
C SER A 267 -16.75 -2.76 6.97
N TRP A 268 -17.54 -2.94 8.02
CA TRP A 268 -18.57 -1.95 8.34
C TRP A 268 -17.92 -0.68 8.93
N GLY A 269 -18.63 0.45 8.82
CA GLY A 269 -18.07 1.76 9.16
C GLY A 269 -17.84 1.99 10.67
N GLY A 270 -17.82 0.92 11.46
CA GLY A 270 -17.63 0.97 12.90
C GLY A 270 -18.75 1.77 13.56
N ILE A 271 -18.69 3.06 13.43
CA ILE A 271 -19.66 4.00 13.99
C ILE A 271 -20.24 4.79 12.84
N ALA A 272 -21.43 4.39 12.38
CA ALA A 272 -22.10 5.13 11.33
C ALA A 272 -22.39 6.56 11.79
N PRO A 273 -22.06 7.58 10.99
CA PRO A 273 -22.50 8.92 11.27
C PRO A 273 -24.04 8.93 11.39
N PRO A 274 -24.62 9.76 12.29
CA PRO A 274 -26.06 9.87 12.42
C PRO A 274 -26.71 10.04 11.05
N LYS A 275 -27.77 9.28 10.77
CA LYS A 275 -28.46 9.28 9.48
C LYS A 275 -28.99 10.67 9.08
N GLU A 276 -29.29 11.53 10.07
CA GLU A 276 -29.84 12.86 9.87
C GLU A 276 -28.76 13.93 10.09
N LYS A 277 -28.04 14.30 9.03
CA LYS A 277 -27.05 15.40 9.04
C LYS A 277 -27.62 16.71 9.63
N ALA A 278 -28.91 16.96 9.45
CA ALA A 278 -29.59 18.19 9.91
C ALA A 278 -29.62 18.34 11.44
N MET A 279 -29.53 17.25 12.21
CA MET A 279 -29.54 17.27 13.67
C MET A 279 -28.16 17.46 14.30
N VAL A 280 -27.09 17.46 13.51
CA VAL A 280 -25.73 17.60 14.03
C VAL A 280 -25.19 18.99 13.68
N LYS A 281 -24.76 19.73 14.70
CA LYS A 281 -24.20 21.08 14.50
C LYS A 281 -22.97 21.01 13.59
N PRO A 282 -22.73 22.06 12.77
CA PRO A 282 -21.57 22.08 11.86
C PRO A 282 -20.23 21.79 12.55
N ILE A 283 -20.02 22.32 13.76
CA ILE A 283 -18.79 22.08 14.52
C ILE A 283 -18.66 20.61 14.96
N GLU A 284 -19.75 19.97 15.33
CA GLU A 284 -19.74 18.54 15.70
C GLU A 284 -19.39 17.68 14.49
N ARG A 285 -19.89 18.02 13.28
CA ARG A 285 -19.53 17.32 12.04
C ARG A 285 -18.04 17.43 11.74
N VAL A 286 -17.45 18.61 12.00
CA VAL A 286 -16.00 18.80 11.89
C VAL A 286 -15.26 17.89 12.86
N LEU A 287 -15.61 17.92 14.13
CA LEU A 287 -14.94 17.15 15.18
C LEU A 287 -15.05 15.63 14.99
N ARG A 288 -16.17 15.16 14.45
CA ARG A 288 -16.38 13.73 14.16
C ARG A 288 -15.75 13.26 12.87
N SER A 289 -15.33 14.15 11.99
CA SER A 289 -14.70 13.79 10.72
C SER A 289 -13.38 13.03 10.89
N GLY A 290 -12.71 13.19 12.04
CA GLY A 290 -11.48 12.44 12.32
C GLY A 290 -11.67 10.93 12.36
N LEU A 291 -12.84 10.44 12.74
CA LEU A 291 -13.06 9.02 13.03
C LEU A 291 -13.21 8.15 11.77
N PHE A 292 -13.89 8.66 10.73
CA PHE A 292 -14.21 7.93 9.49
C PHE A 292 -13.82 8.69 8.22
N GLY A 293 -13.07 9.75 8.37
CA GLY A 293 -12.80 10.69 7.29
C GLY A 293 -13.77 11.87 7.27
N PRO A 294 -13.71 12.71 6.24
CA PRO A 294 -14.51 13.91 6.15
C PRO A 294 -16.01 13.61 6.10
N TRP A 295 -16.76 14.19 7.02
CA TRP A 295 -18.22 13.98 7.11
C TRP A 295 -18.97 14.55 5.90
N ASP A 296 -18.60 15.75 5.47
CA ASP A 296 -19.19 16.46 4.34
C ASP A 296 -18.23 16.43 3.12
N ALA A 297 -17.77 15.23 2.76
CA ALA A 297 -16.91 15.09 1.57
C ALA A 297 -17.65 15.57 0.32
N PRO A 298 -16.96 16.31 -0.59
CA PRO A 298 -17.51 16.61 -1.91
C PRO A 298 -17.89 15.35 -2.67
N ASP A 299 -18.92 15.43 -3.50
CA ASP A 299 -19.40 14.31 -4.30
C ASP A 299 -18.36 13.89 -5.36
N ILE A 300 -18.04 12.63 -5.43
CA ILE A 300 -17.22 12.06 -6.51
C ILE A 300 -18.04 11.76 -7.78
N GLY A 301 -19.37 11.97 -7.75
CA GLY A 301 -20.26 11.67 -8.86
C GLY A 301 -20.46 10.18 -9.10
N MET A 302 -20.55 9.39 -8.02
CA MET A 302 -20.80 7.95 -8.04
C MET A 302 -21.68 7.57 -6.85
N THR A 303 -22.79 6.94 -7.11
CA THR A 303 -23.69 6.43 -6.07
C THR A 303 -23.20 5.07 -5.53
N THR A 304 -23.78 4.61 -4.42
CA THR A 304 -23.43 3.30 -3.85
C THR A 304 -23.74 2.14 -4.80
N GLU A 305 -24.76 2.28 -5.64
CA GLU A 305 -25.18 1.29 -6.63
C GLU A 305 -24.21 1.22 -7.82
N GLU A 306 -23.60 2.36 -8.13
CA GLU A 306 -22.63 2.49 -9.24
C GLU A 306 -21.20 2.11 -8.85
N LEU A 307 -20.94 1.82 -7.57
CA LEU A 307 -19.62 1.40 -7.13
C LEU A 307 -19.13 0.18 -7.93
N PRO A 308 -17.86 0.17 -8.34
CA PRO A 308 -17.24 -1.00 -8.96
C PRO A 308 -17.45 -2.28 -8.14
N PRO A 309 -17.47 -3.45 -8.79
CA PRO A 309 -17.93 -4.70 -8.14
C PRO A 309 -17.08 -5.15 -6.95
N ALA A 310 -15.79 -4.82 -6.90
CA ALA A 310 -14.94 -5.17 -5.77
C ALA A 310 -15.10 -4.19 -4.58
N ILE A 311 -15.76 -3.05 -4.76
CA ILE A 311 -16.00 -2.08 -3.69
C ILE A 311 -17.37 -2.35 -3.07
N ASN A 312 -17.41 -2.53 -1.74
CA ASN A 312 -18.60 -3.01 -1.04
C ASN A 312 -19.19 -4.26 -1.71
N PRO A 313 -18.44 -5.36 -1.85
CA PRO A 313 -18.85 -6.49 -2.68
C PRO A 313 -20.13 -7.16 -2.19
N THR A 314 -20.46 -7.03 -0.93
CA THR A 314 -21.70 -7.54 -0.35
C THR A 314 -22.89 -6.58 -0.46
N ARG A 315 -22.66 -5.37 -1.02
CA ARG A 315 -23.68 -4.28 -1.10
C ARG A 315 -24.35 -4.00 0.26
N ASN A 316 -23.58 -4.06 1.33
CA ASN A 316 -24.07 -3.86 2.68
C ASN A 316 -24.27 -2.36 2.98
N GLU A 317 -25.43 -2.01 3.55
CA GLU A 317 -25.76 -0.62 3.87
C GLU A 317 -24.84 -0.02 4.94
N VAL A 318 -24.31 -0.85 5.83
CA VAL A 318 -23.42 -0.42 6.92
C VAL A 318 -21.95 -0.47 6.53
N TRP A 319 -21.63 -0.72 5.26
CA TRP A 319 -20.26 -0.71 4.75
C TRP A 319 -19.55 0.62 5.04
N GLY A 320 -18.31 0.55 5.50
CA GLY A 320 -17.49 1.70 5.83
C GLY A 320 -16.24 1.82 4.98
N MET A 321 -15.57 0.72 4.72
CA MET A 321 -14.37 0.70 3.87
C MET A 321 -14.04 -0.69 3.34
N ASP A 322 -13.27 -0.73 2.28
CA ASP A 322 -12.55 -1.91 1.81
C ASP A 322 -11.05 -1.66 1.86
N SER A 323 -10.32 -2.61 2.41
CA SER A 323 -8.85 -2.61 2.46
C SER A 323 -8.33 -3.71 1.56
N PHE A 324 -7.62 -3.31 0.49
CA PHE A 324 -6.95 -4.20 -0.45
C PHE A 324 -5.47 -4.25 -0.14
N VAL A 325 -4.91 -5.43 0.00
CA VAL A 325 -3.46 -5.67 0.05
C VAL A 325 -3.02 -6.13 -1.32
N PHE A 326 -2.42 -5.24 -2.08
CA PHE A 326 -1.71 -5.58 -3.30
C PHE A 326 -0.27 -5.96 -2.93
N PHE A 327 -0.02 -7.26 -2.89
CA PHE A 327 1.30 -7.79 -2.54
C PHE A 327 2.40 -7.18 -3.42
N PRO A 328 3.62 -6.87 -2.89
CA PRO A 328 4.02 -7.18 -1.52
C PRO A 328 3.63 -6.11 -0.49
N ASN A 329 3.70 -4.84 -0.79
CA ASN A 329 3.78 -3.78 0.20
C ASN A 329 2.87 -2.57 -0.08
N PHE A 330 1.85 -2.73 -0.90
CA PHE A 330 0.92 -1.66 -1.22
C PHE A 330 -0.48 -1.98 -0.72
N MET A 331 -1.04 -1.13 0.14
CA MET A 331 -2.43 -1.20 0.55
C MET A 331 -3.21 -0.03 -0.02
N LEU A 332 -4.40 -0.34 -0.54
CA LEU A 332 -5.37 0.61 -1.04
C LEU A 332 -6.65 0.49 -0.23
N LEU A 333 -6.99 1.53 0.53
CA LEU A 333 -8.18 1.58 1.35
C LEU A 333 -9.17 2.58 0.74
N ILE A 334 -10.35 2.10 0.39
CA ILE A 334 -11.42 2.92 -0.18
C ILE A 334 -12.49 3.10 0.89
N TRP A 335 -12.69 4.34 1.32
CA TRP A 335 -13.55 4.70 2.43
C TRP A 335 -14.86 5.34 1.98
N ARG A 336 -15.90 5.09 2.74
CA ARG A 336 -17.15 5.86 2.68
C ARG A 336 -17.06 7.04 3.65
N PRO A 337 -17.43 8.30 3.28
CA PRO A 337 -17.81 8.75 1.95
C PRO A 337 -16.58 9.20 1.12
N ASN A 338 -16.29 8.46 0.05
CA ASN A 338 -15.57 8.94 -1.12
C ASN A 338 -14.18 9.54 -0.89
N TRP A 339 -13.32 8.89 -0.12
CA TRP A 339 -11.92 9.23 -0.01
C TRP A 339 -11.08 7.95 0.03
N VAL A 340 -9.81 8.09 -0.23
CA VAL A 340 -8.88 6.96 -0.37
C VAL A 340 -7.66 7.18 0.51
N LEU A 341 -7.21 6.10 1.11
CA LEU A 341 -5.96 6.04 1.85
C LEU A 341 -5.08 4.97 1.22
N THR A 342 -3.80 5.27 1.01
CA THR A 342 -2.82 4.27 0.61
C THR A 342 -1.74 4.14 1.66
N TYR A 343 -1.31 2.90 1.88
CA TYR A 343 -0.15 2.59 2.71
C TYR A 343 0.91 1.88 1.88
N HIS A 344 2.16 2.23 2.17
CA HIS A 344 3.34 1.52 1.66
C HIS A 344 4.25 1.17 2.82
N TYR A 345 4.79 -0.03 2.75
CA TYR A 345 5.71 -0.58 3.75
C TYR A 345 7.00 -0.94 3.04
N TRP A 346 8.01 -0.07 3.17
CA TRP A 346 9.29 -0.21 2.48
C TRP A 346 10.33 -0.76 3.45
N PRO A 347 10.61 -2.08 3.46
CA PRO A 347 11.59 -2.64 4.37
C PRO A 347 12.98 -2.08 4.07
N THR A 348 13.66 -1.66 5.13
CA THR A 348 15.06 -1.22 5.13
C THR A 348 15.98 -2.27 5.71
N SER A 349 15.46 -3.10 6.61
CA SER A 349 16.08 -4.29 7.14
C SER A 349 15.04 -5.36 7.49
N TYR A 350 15.46 -6.47 8.09
CA TYR A 350 14.54 -7.52 8.56
C TYR A 350 13.61 -7.03 9.68
N ASN A 351 13.98 -6.01 10.43
CA ASN A 351 13.24 -5.50 11.58
C ASN A 351 13.01 -3.98 11.55
N THR A 352 13.18 -3.34 10.40
CA THR A 352 12.85 -1.93 10.19
C THR A 352 12.24 -1.71 8.83
N HIS A 353 11.28 -0.79 8.75
CA HIS A 353 10.72 -0.35 7.48
C HIS A 353 10.31 1.12 7.53
N ILE A 354 10.15 1.68 6.35
CA ILE A 354 9.55 3.00 6.17
C ILE A 354 8.08 2.81 5.88
N PHE A 355 7.24 3.37 6.74
CA PHE A 355 5.81 3.46 6.56
C PHE A 355 5.45 4.78 5.89
N GLU A 356 4.74 4.73 4.77
CA GLU A 356 4.21 5.91 4.08
C GLU A 356 2.69 5.82 4.00
N GLY A 357 1.99 6.78 4.60
CA GLY A 357 0.54 6.93 4.47
C GLY A 357 0.19 8.13 3.60
N THR A 358 -0.78 7.97 2.71
CA THR A 358 -1.25 9.05 1.84
C THR A 358 -2.76 9.06 1.78
N CYS A 359 -3.37 10.12 2.32
CA CYS A 359 -4.81 10.38 2.19
C CYS A 359 -5.08 11.16 0.91
N TYR A 360 -6.06 10.73 0.14
CA TYR A 360 -6.53 11.37 -1.09
C TYR A 360 -7.98 11.76 -0.94
N PHE A 361 -8.26 13.04 -1.13
CA PHE A 361 -9.61 13.60 -1.04
C PHE A 361 -9.97 14.34 -2.33
N VAL A 362 -11.26 14.46 -2.59
CA VAL A 362 -11.76 15.44 -3.55
C VAL A 362 -11.42 16.85 -3.04
N PRO A 363 -10.97 17.78 -3.87
CA PRO A 363 -10.67 19.14 -3.42
C PRO A 363 -11.84 19.77 -2.65
N PRO A 364 -11.56 20.42 -1.49
CA PRO A 364 -12.61 21.01 -0.67
C PRO A 364 -13.21 22.23 -1.36
N GLU A 365 -14.53 22.37 -1.32
CA GLU A 365 -15.27 23.49 -1.88
C GLU A 365 -15.36 24.68 -0.92
N ASN A 366 -15.10 24.44 0.36
CA ASN A 366 -15.20 25.44 1.42
C ASN A 366 -14.29 25.14 2.62
N GLY A 367 -14.16 26.09 3.54
CA GLY A 367 -13.29 25.98 4.70
C GLY A 367 -13.67 24.88 5.68
N PHE A 368 -14.95 24.53 5.79
CA PHE A 368 -15.39 23.43 6.67
C PHE A 368 -14.94 22.07 6.12
N GLN A 369 -15.11 21.85 4.83
CA GLN A 369 -14.63 20.63 4.18
C GLN A 369 -13.11 20.51 4.30
N ARG A 370 -12.37 21.62 4.12
CA ARG A 370 -10.93 21.65 4.31
C ARG A 370 -10.53 21.25 5.72
N LEU A 371 -11.16 21.81 6.74
CA LEU A 371 -10.88 21.49 8.14
C LEU A 371 -11.18 20.03 8.46
N GLN A 372 -12.25 19.47 7.90
CA GLN A 372 -12.59 18.06 8.05
C GLN A 372 -11.53 17.14 7.44
N GLN A 373 -11.00 17.49 6.27
CA GLN A 373 -9.92 16.72 5.63
C GLN A 373 -8.63 16.77 6.43
N GLU A 374 -8.25 17.92 6.98
CA GLU A 374 -7.08 18.07 7.85
C GLU A 374 -7.24 17.22 9.12
N LEU A 375 -8.40 17.25 9.75
CA LEU A 375 -8.66 16.47 10.96
C LEU A 375 -8.63 14.97 10.67
N ALA A 376 -9.23 14.53 9.54
CA ALA A 376 -9.16 13.15 9.12
C ALA A 376 -7.71 12.70 8.89
N ALA A 377 -6.91 13.49 8.17
CA ALA A 377 -5.51 13.16 7.92
C ALA A 377 -4.68 13.04 9.20
N VAL A 378 -4.92 13.92 10.18
CA VAL A 378 -4.25 13.86 11.51
C VAL A 378 -4.68 12.61 12.26
N THR A 379 -5.97 12.29 12.29
CA THR A 379 -6.50 11.11 13.00
C THR A 379 -5.95 9.81 12.40
N PHE A 380 -5.92 9.68 11.08
CA PHE A 380 -5.38 8.48 10.43
C PHE A 380 -3.86 8.34 10.60
N LYS A 381 -3.14 9.45 10.69
CA LYS A 381 -1.74 9.42 11.10
C LYS A 381 -1.58 8.90 12.54
N GLU A 382 -2.47 9.31 13.45
CA GLU A 382 -2.45 8.86 14.84
C GLU A 382 -2.75 7.36 14.96
N TYR A 383 -3.72 6.83 14.21
CA TYR A 383 -3.95 5.38 14.13
C TYR A 383 -2.66 4.64 13.74
N GLY A 384 -2.04 5.02 12.63
CA GLY A 384 -0.81 4.39 12.17
C GLY A 384 0.35 4.50 13.17
N LEU A 385 0.42 5.55 14.00
CA LEU A 385 1.43 5.68 15.05
C LEU A 385 1.13 4.78 16.27
N GLN A 386 -0.14 4.56 16.60
CA GLN A 386 -0.53 3.62 17.66
C GLN A 386 -0.15 2.19 17.26
N ASP A 387 -0.46 1.80 16.03
CA ASP A 387 -0.05 0.51 15.47
C ASP A 387 1.47 0.38 15.48
N GLY A 388 2.18 1.36 14.94
CA GLY A 388 3.64 1.36 14.87
C GLY A 388 4.30 1.13 16.23
N ASN A 389 3.86 1.86 17.25
CA ASN A 389 4.39 1.71 18.60
C ASN A 389 4.14 0.29 19.19
N THR A 390 2.96 -0.27 18.93
CA THR A 390 2.62 -1.64 19.37
C THR A 390 3.49 -2.67 18.65
N LEU A 391 3.70 -2.49 17.35
CA LEU A 391 4.46 -3.45 16.53
C LEU A 391 5.96 -3.40 16.80
N GLU A 392 6.52 -2.26 17.20
CA GLU A 392 7.91 -2.18 17.68
C GLU A 392 8.11 -3.02 18.94
N ALA A 393 7.16 -2.94 19.89
CA ALA A 393 7.18 -3.79 21.09
C ALA A 393 7.02 -5.28 20.72
N THR A 394 6.14 -5.60 19.75
CA THR A 394 5.95 -6.96 19.24
C THR A 394 7.24 -7.50 18.63
N GLN A 395 7.89 -6.74 17.73
CA GLN A 395 9.16 -7.12 17.11
C GLN A 395 10.23 -7.48 18.16
N THR A 396 10.37 -6.64 19.17
CA THR A 396 11.34 -6.84 20.25
C THR A 396 11.11 -8.18 20.96
N MET A 397 9.85 -8.54 21.19
CA MET A 397 9.51 -9.79 21.89
C MET A 397 9.60 -11.03 20.98
N LEU A 398 9.29 -10.90 19.71
CA LEU A 398 9.54 -11.97 18.73
C LEU A 398 11.03 -12.30 18.63
N GLU A 399 11.90 -11.30 18.64
CA GLU A 399 13.36 -11.47 18.62
C GLU A 399 13.90 -12.16 19.88
N SER A 400 13.19 -12.12 21.01
CA SER A 400 13.55 -12.87 22.20
C SER A 400 13.47 -14.39 22.01
N ARG A 401 12.69 -14.84 20.99
CA ARG A 401 12.46 -16.27 20.67
C ARG A 401 11.93 -17.11 21.84
N THR A 402 11.28 -16.43 22.80
CA THR A 402 10.68 -17.09 23.96
C THR A 402 9.45 -17.91 23.57
N VAL A 403 8.70 -17.42 22.57
CA VAL A 403 7.54 -18.10 22.00
C VAL A 403 7.77 -18.20 20.48
N ASP A 404 7.53 -19.36 19.90
CA ASP A 404 7.79 -19.66 18.49
C ASP A 404 6.51 -19.92 17.67
N GLN A 405 5.38 -20.12 18.34
CA GLN A 405 4.10 -20.46 17.73
C GLN A 405 2.98 -19.62 18.33
N PHE A 406 2.18 -19.01 17.47
CA PHE A 406 1.13 -18.06 17.87
C PHE A 406 -0.24 -18.51 17.34
N PRO A 407 -1.28 -18.58 18.17
CA PRO A 407 -2.63 -18.85 17.71
C PRO A 407 -3.20 -17.59 17.06
N LEU A 408 -3.69 -17.71 15.84
CA LEU A 408 -4.44 -16.67 15.16
C LEU A 408 -5.91 -17.05 15.09
N CYS A 409 -6.80 -16.08 15.34
CA CYS A 409 -8.24 -16.29 15.22
C CYS A 409 -8.70 -16.28 13.76
N ASP A 410 -9.96 -16.58 13.50
CA ASP A 410 -10.51 -16.65 12.15
C ASP A 410 -10.56 -15.28 11.44
N GLN A 411 -10.66 -14.17 12.18
CA GLN A 411 -10.58 -12.82 11.64
C GLN A 411 -9.18 -12.46 11.11
N GLU A 412 -8.16 -13.21 11.50
CA GLU A 412 -6.76 -13.03 11.10
C GLU A 412 -6.37 -13.92 9.91
N VAL A 413 -7.35 -14.33 9.11
CA VAL A 413 -7.13 -15.20 7.94
C VAL A 413 -6.18 -14.58 6.91
N LEU A 414 -6.21 -13.26 6.73
CA LEU A 414 -5.35 -12.58 5.76
C LEU A 414 -3.90 -12.48 6.22
N LEU A 415 -3.63 -12.51 7.53
CA LEU A 415 -2.28 -12.63 8.09
C LEU A 415 -1.68 -13.98 7.69
N ARG A 416 -2.44 -15.05 7.90
CA ARG A 416 -2.03 -16.41 7.46
C ARG A 416 -1.73 -16.43 5.97
N HIS A 417 -2.57 -15.77 5.17
CA HIS A 417 -2.39 -15.68 3.72
C HIS A 417 -1.10 -14.93 3.35
N LEU A 418 -0.81 -13.78 3.97
CA LEU A 418 0.39 -13.00 3.71
C LEU A 418 1.66 -13.78 3.99
N HIS A 419 1.76 -14.41 5.16
CA HIS A 419 2.92 -15.22 5.55
C HIS A 419 3.11 -16.44 4.65
N ASN A 420 2.04 -17.16 4.34
CA ASN A 420 2.09 -18.29 3.40
C ASN A 420 2.54 -17.86 2.00
N THR A 421 2.05 -16.73 1.52
CA THR A 421 2.41 -16.15 0.22
C THR A 421 3.88 -15.81 0.19
N THR A 422 4.37 -15.06 1.18
CA THR A 422 5.78 -14.67 1.30
C THR A 422 6.69 -15.89 1.30
N GLN A 423 6.38 -16.89 2.10
CA GLN A 423 7.14 -18.14 2.16
C GLN A 423 7.11 -18.93 0.84
N SER A 424 6.00 -18.88 0.11
CA SER A 424 5.88 -19.51 -1.21
C SER A 424 6.80 -18.87 -2.23
N TYR A 425 6.82 -17.54 -2.32
CA TYR A 425 7.72 -16.80 -3.22
C TYR A 425 9.20 -17.11 -2.93
N VAL A 426 9.57 -17.14 -1.66
CA VAL A 426 10.94 -17.47 -1.25
C VAL A 426 11.30 -18.92 -1.59
N ARG A 427 10.42 -19.88 -1.32
CA ARG A 427 10.66 -21.30 -1.67
C ARG A 427 10.81 -21.50 -3.18
N GLU A 428 9.94 -20.89 -3.99
CA GLU A 428 10.00 -20.97 -5.44
C GLU A 428 11.30 -20.37 -5.98
N TYR A 429 11.71 -19.23 -5.42
CA TYR A 429 12.98 -18.61 -5.78
C TYR A 429 14.16 -19.51 -5.47
N GLN A 430 14.21 -20.11 -4.28
CA GLN A 430 15.27 -21.04 -3.89
C GLN A 430 15.30 -22.28 -4.79
N GLN A 431 14.14 -22.84 -5.15
CA GLN A 431 14.07 -23.98 -6.06
C GLN A 431 14.59 -23.68 -7.46
N ARG A 432 14.26 -22.51 -8.00
CA ARG A 432 14.74 -22.07 -9.33
C ARG A 432 16.26 -21.84 -9.36
N ASN A 433 16.84 -21.42 -8.23
CA ASN A 433 18.26 -21.09 -8.11
C ASN A 433 19.09 -22.17 -7.41
N ALA A 434 18.49 -23.32 -7.12
CA ALA A 434 19.21 -24.46 -6.55
C ALA A 434 20.30 -24.95 -7.55
N PRO A 435 21.53 -25.19 -7.11
CA PRO A 435 22.55 -25.80 -7.97
C PRO A 435 22.05 -27.13 -8.53
N ALA A 436 22.31 -27.36 -9.83
CA ALA A 436 21.99 -28.66 -10.42
C ALA A 436 22.61 -29.78 -9.58
N PRO A 437 21.90 -30.89 -9.35
CA PRO A 437 22.45 -32.00 -8.61
C PRO A 437 23.76 -32.43 -9.27
N THR A 438 24.86 -32.39 -8.52
CA THR A 438 26.16 -32.90 -8.97
C THR A 438 25.98 -34.39 -9.23
N SER A 439 26.01 -34.78 -10.52
CA SER A 439 25.95 -36.17 -10.99
C SER A 439 27.19 -36.95 -10.57
#